data_9a27f9dd9af1870697f44e21240d4641
#
_entry.id   9a27f9dd9af1870697f44e21240d4641
#
_cell.length_a   1.000
_cell.length_b   1.000
_cell.length_c   1.000
_cell.angle_alpha   90.00
_cell.angle_beta   90.00
_cell.angle_gamma   90.00
#
_symmetry.space_group_name_H-M   'P 1'
#
loop_
_entity.id
_entity.type
_entity.pdbx_description
1 polymer ?
#
loop_
_entity_poly.entity_id
_entity_poly.type
_entity_poly.pdbx_seq_one_letter_code
_entity_poly.pdbx_strand_id
1 'polypeptide(L)'
;MDPSTTLSLTVTLAVLAAAVTHAVWNAIAHGIKDQTLAFALIGVGGAAVSVPLVIVAALPRSSAWPYLLASVAIHVFYNLLLMQCYRLGEFSQVYPLARGVSPLVVTILAAVFVHEHLAPAQIGGVAVVSAGLAFLVFGGRRPGRGAFLAAVGTGLTIAAYTTVDGVGVRASASPVGYIGWLILLQSLCVPLFAAVRRRDVLLKQPRRILLSGLLAGALSVLAYGLVLWAQTKGALAPIAALRETSVIFGAIIGTLVFREPFGRSRIVATVLVVAGIVLLNVA
;
A
#
# COMPACT_ATOMS: atom_id res chain seq x y z
N MET A 1 10.90 -8.52 -22.30
CA MET A 1 11.73 -7.82 -21.31
C MET A 1 12.78 -8.80 -20.83
N ASP A 2 14.05 -8.41 -20.83
CA ASP A 2 15.16 -9.28 -20.44
C ASP A 2 15.03 -9.63 -18.95
N PRO A 3 15.05 -10.90 -18.55
CA PRO A 3 14.87 -11.33 -17.16
C PRO A 3 16.01 -10.91 -16.20
N SER A 4 17.09 -10.34 -16.72
CA SER A 4 18.28 -9.93 -15.97
C SER A 4 18.27 -8.47 -15.48
N THR A 5 17.20 -7.72 -15.65
CA THR A 5 17.20 -6.30 -15.26
C THR A 5 16.90 -6.13 -13.77
N THR A 6 17.95 -6.02 -12.97
CA THR A 6 17.91 -5.37 -11.65
C THR A 6 17.16 -4.03 -11.74
N LEU A 7 16.37 -3.71 -10.72
CA LEU A 7 15.68 -2.41 -10.67
C LEU A 7 16.72 -1.28 -10.74
N SER A 8 16.51 -0.29 -11.61
CA SER A 8 17.40 0.87 -11.68
C SER A 8 17.43 1.58 -10.31
N LEU A 9 18.55 2.22 -10.00
CA LEU A 9 18.70 2.98 -8.74
C LEU A 9 17.56 3.98 -8.53
N THR A 10 17.13 4.65 -9.60
CA THR A 10 16.01 5.62 -9.54
C THR A 10 14.70 4.95 -9.15
N VAL A 11 14.40 3.77 -9.70
CA VAL A 11 13.20 3.00 -9.35
C VAL A 11 13.28 2.52 -7.91
N THR A 12 14.44 2.00 -7.50
CA THR A 12 14.67 1.55 -6.12
C THR A 12 14.46 2.68 -5.12
N LEU A 13 15.06 3.85 -5.35
CA LEU A 13 14.91 5.01 -4.46
C LEU A 13 13.46 5.53 -4.43
N ALA A 14 12.76 5.54 -5.56
CA ALA A 14 11.35 5.93 -5.62
C ALA A 14 10.46 4.98 -4.80
N VAL A 15 10.70 3.66 -4.89
CA VAL A 15 9.91 2.67 -4.13
C VAL A 15 10.24 2.73 -2.63
N LEU A 16 11.50 3.00 -2.26
CA LEU A 16 11.87 3.23 -0.86
C LEU A 16 11.22 4.50 -0.30
N ALA A 17 11.22 5.60 -1.06
CA ALA A 17 10.49 6.82 -0.68
C ALA A 17 8.98 6.56 -0.54
N ALA A 18 8.40 5.78 -1.46
CA ALA A 18 7.03 5.32 -1.35
C ALA A 18 6.79 4.49 -0.08
N ALA A 19 7.72 3.63 0.30
CA ALA A 19 7.61 2.81 1.50
C ALA A 19 7.61 3.66 2.80
N VAL A 20 8.47 4.67 2.88
CA VAL A 20 8.50 5.62 4.01
C VAL A 20 7.18 6.38 4.10
N THR A 21 6.77 7.04 3.01
CA THR A 21 5.53 7.82 2.97
C THR A 21 4.30 6.95 3.24
N HIS A 22 4.33 5.69 2.78
CA HIS A 22 3.29 4.72 3.05
C HIS A 22 3.19 4.36 4.54
N ALA A 23 4.30 4.12 5.22
CA ALA A 23 4.32 3.86 6.65
C ALA A 23 3.81 5.08 7.45
N VAL A 24 4.21 6.29 7.06
CA VAL A 24 3.80 7.53 7.74
C VAL A 24 2.29 7.76 7.64
N TRP A 25 1.70 7.72 6.44
CA TRP A 25 0.27 7.97 6.32
C TRP A 25 -0.59 6.89 7.01
N ASN A 26 -0.15 5.62 6.99
CA ASN A 26 -0.84 4.55 7.73
C ASN A 26 -0.76 4.76 9.25
N ALA A 27 0.38 5.22 9.77
CA ALA A 27 0.52 5.55 11.18
C ALA A 27 -0.39 6.72 11.58
N ILE A 28 -0.51 7.76 10.75
CA ILE A 28 -1.46 8.87 10.98
C ILE A 28 -2.90 8.34 10.99
N ALA A 29 -3.26 7.48 10.01
CA ALA A 29 -4.58 6.88 9.95
C ALA A 29 -4.91 6.09 11.21
N HIS A 30 -3.99 5.23 11.65
CA HIS A 30 -4.15 4.44 12.87
C HIS A 30 -4.27 5.31 14.13
N GLY A 31 -3.54 6.43 14.19
CA GLY A 31 -3.56 7.36 15.34
C GLY A 31 -4.88 8.13 15.50
N ILE A 32 -5.74 8.18 14.48
CA ILE A 32 -7.07 8.78 14.58
C ILE A 32 -8.08 7.74 15.06
N LYS A 33 -8.61 7.88 16.26
CA LYS A 33 -9.49 6.88 16.92
C LYS A 33 -10.69 6.47 16.07
N ASP A 34 -11.36 7.43 15.43
CA ASP A 34 -12.47 7.15 14.52
C ASP A 34 -11.93 6.85 13.12
N GLN A 35 -11.85 5.56 12.79
CA GLN A 35 -11.29 5.11 11.53
C GLN A 35 -12.10 5.57 10.31
N THR A 36 -13.43 5.69 10.42
CA THR A 36 -14.26 6.23 9.34
C THR A 36 -13.90 7.68 9.05
N LEU A 37 -13.72 8.48 10.11
CA LEU A 37 -13.25 9.85 10.00
C LEU A 37 -11.84 9.93 9.40
N ALA A 38 -10.91 9.10 9.89
CA ALA A 38 -9.53 9.06 9.37
C ALA A 38 -9.52 8.85 7.86
N PHE A 39 -10.18 7.81 7.38
CA PHE A 39 -10.23 7.49 5.95
C PHE A 39 -11.05 8.48 5.13
N ALA A 40 -12.06 9.13 5.71
CA ALA A 40 -12.77 10.22 5.05
C ALA A 40 -11.86 11.44 4.83
N LEU A 41 -11.09 11.85 5.84
CA LEU A 41 -10.14 12.97 5.72
C LEU A 41 -8.98 12.64 4.77
N ILE A 42 -8.46 11.41 4.80
CA ILE A 42 -7.47 10.92 3.85
C ILE A 42 -8.01 10.97 2.43
N GLY A 43 -9.25 10.54 2.21
CA GLY A 43 -9.92 10.64 0.92
C GLY A 43 -10.05 12.10 0.44
N VAL A 44 -10.47 13.03 1.31
CA VAL A 44 -10.53 14.47 0.95
C VAL A 44 -9.15 15.00 0.57
N GLY A 45 -8.10 14.67 1.35
CA GLY A 45 -6.73 15.07 1.04
C GLY A 45 -6.20 14.45 -0.27
N GLY A 46 -6.50 13.17 -0.51
CA GLY A 46 -6.17 12.47 -1.73
C GLY A 46 -6.86 13.08 -2.96
N ALA A 47 -8.16 13.37 -2.86
CA ALA A 47 -8.90 14.03 -3.92
C ALA A 47 -8.35 15.43 -4.23
N ALA A 48 -8.04 16.23 -3.20
CA ALA A 48 -7.49 17.56 -3.36
C ALA A 48 -6.16 17.58 -4.14
N VAL A 49 -5.29 16.60 -3.89
CA VAL A 49 -4.01 16.45 -4.64
C VAL A 49 -4.24 15.87 -6.04
N SER A 50 -5.23 14.99 -6.20
CA SER A 50 -5.47 14.31 -7.48
C SER A 50 -6.18 15.21 -8.50
N VAL A 51 -7.01 16.18 -8.07
CA VAL A 51 -7.70 17.12 -8.98
C VAL A 51 -6.72 17.87 -9.90
N PRO A 52 -5.65 18.51 -9.41
CA PRO A 52 -4.65 19.14 -10.29
C PRO A 52 -4.01 18.14 -11.26
N LEU A 53 -3.72 16.90 -10.83
CA LEU A 53 -3.13 15.88 -11.69
C LEU A 53 -4.06 15.52 -12.85
N VAL A 54 -5.37 15.39 -12.58
CA VAL A 54 -6.39 15.09 -13.60
C VAL A 54 -6.54 16.25 -14.60
N ILE A 55 -6.39 17.50 -14.13
CA ILE A 55 -6.53 18.70 -14.99
C ILE A 55 -5.34 18.84 -15.94
N VAL A 56 -4.11 18.57 -15.45
CA VAL A 56 -2.88 18.84 -16.25
C VAL A 56 -2.41 17.63 -17.05
N ALA A 57 -2.77 16.40 -16.65
CA ALA A 57 -2.32 15.19 -17.33
C ALA A 57 -3.26 14.82 -18.50
N ALA A 58 -2.69 14.19 -19.53
CA ALA A 58 -3.49 13.60 -20.60
C ALA A 58 -4.39 12.49 -20.06
N LEU A 59 -5.60 12.38 -20.61
CA LEU A 59 -6.52 11.30 -20.27
C LEU A 59 -5.90 9.92 -20.56
N PRO A 60 -6.11 8.93 -19.69
CA PRO A 60 -5.74 7.56 -19.97
C PRO A 60 -6.44 7.05 -21.24
N ARG A 61 -5.75 6.22 -22.03
CA ARG A 61 -6.38 5.54 -23.17
C ARG A 61 -7.61 4.74 -22.72
N SER A 62 -8.58 4.59 -23.62
CA SER A 62 -9.82 3.83 -23.35
C SER A 62 -9.57 2.41 -22.88
N SER A 63 -8.52 1.75 -23.37
CA SER A 63 -8.09 0.41 -22.95
C SER A 63 -7.69 0.31 -21.48
N ALA A 64 -7.33 1.41 -20.82
CA ALA A 64 -6.93 1.40 -19.40
C ALA A 64 -8.12 1.56 -18.44
N TRP A 65 -9.27 2.08 -18.89
CA TRP A 65 -10.42 2.35 -18.04
C TRP A 65 -11.02 1.11 -17.36
N PRO A 66 -11.13 -0.07 -18.02
CA PRO A 66 -11.61 -1.27 -17.32
C PRO A 66 -10.76 -1.64 -16.12
N TYR A 67 -9.41 -1.55 -16.24
CA TYR A 67 -8.48 -1.80 -15.14
C TYR A 67 -8.62 -0.75 -14.03
N LEU A 68 -8.72 0.52 -14.42
CA LEU A 68 -8.89 1.63 -13.48
C LEU A 68 -10.17 1.47 -12.66
N LEU A 69 -11.32 1.20 -13.29
CA LEU A 69 -12.59 1.02 -12.60
C LEU A 69 -12.61 -0.23 -11.73
N ALA A 70 -12.04 -1.36 -12.21
CA ALA A 70 -11.88 -2.56 -11.40
C ALA A 70 -11.01 -2.27 -10.18
N SER A 71 -9.90 -1.55 -10.34
CA SER A 71 -9.02 -1.17 -9.24
C SER A 71 -9.73 -0.25 -8.23
N VAL A 72 -10.53 0.73 -8.67
CA VAL A 72 -11.35 1.56 -7.77
C VAL A 72 -12.25 0.68 -6.90
N ALA A 73 -12.94 -0.29 -7.49
CA ALA A 73 -13.80 -1.20 -6.74
C ALA A 73 -12.99 -2.02 -5.72
N ILE A 74 -11.84 -2.57 -6.12
CA ILE A 74 -10.97 -3.32 -5.20
C ILE A 74 -10.46 -2.42 -4.06
N HIS A 75 -10.11 -1.16 -4.34
CA HIS A 75 -9.67 -0.21 -3.32
C HIS A 75 -10.76 0.17 -2.32
N VAL A 76 -12.04 0.16 -2.71
CA VAL A 76 -13.15 0.31 -1.75
C VAL A 76 -13.14 -0.86 -0.75
N PHE A 77 -13.05 -2.10 -1.23
CA PHE A 77 -12.95 -3.27 -0.35
C PHE A 77 -11.68 -3.24 0.51
N TYR A 78 -10.54 -2.87 -0.08
CA TYR A 78 -9.29 -2.67 0.64
C TYR A 78 -9.46 -1.69 1.82
N ASN A 79 -10.04 -0.51 1.59
CA ASN A 79 -10.24 0.49 2.62
C ASN A 79 -11.16 -0.02 3.75
N LEU A 80 -12.24 -0.74 3.41
CA LEU A 80 -13.15 -1.34 4.39
C LEU A 80 -12.43 -2.38 5.26
N LEU A 81 -11.66 -3.27 4.64
CA LEU A 81 -10.88 -4.30 5.34
C LEU A 81 -9.77 -3.68 6.20
N LEU A 82 -9.08 -2.66 5.70
CA LEU A 82 -8.03 -1.96 6.45
C LEU A 82 -8.61 -1.20 7.66
N MET A 83 -9.77 -0.54 7.52
CA MET A 83 -10.48 0.05 8.65
C MET A 83 -10.82 -1.02 9.71
N GLN A 84 -11.24 -2.21 9.30
CA GLN A 84 -11.51 -3.31 10.22
C GLN A 84 -10.24 -3.82 10.90
N CYS A 85 -9.13 -3.93 10.17
CA CYS A 85 -7.83 -4.26 10.75
C CYS A 85 -7.49 -3.32 11.91
N TYR A 86 -7.60 -2.02 11.68
CA TYR A 86 -7.23 -1.00 12.68
C TYR A 86 -8.20 -0.90 13.85
N ARG A 87 -9.43 -1.36 13.67
CA ARG A 87 -10.43 -1.47 14.75
C ARG A 87 -10.21 -2.69 15.64
N LEU A 88 -9.76 -3.81 15.06
CA LEU A 88 -9.75 -5.12 15.69
C LEU A 88 -8.37 -5.54 16.23
N GLY A 89 -7.29 -4.89 15.78
CA GLY A 89 -5.94 -5.29 16.12
C GLY A 89 -4.97 -4.13 16.34
N GLU A 90 -3.87 -4.43 17.03
CA GLU A 90 -2.77 -3.49 17.20
C GLU A 90 -2.04 -3.26 15.87
N PHE A 91 -1.61 -2.01 15.61
CA PHE A 91 -0.93 -1.64 14.37
C PHE A 91 0.27 -2.54 14.07
N SER A 92 1.07 -2.83 15.09
CA SER A 92 2.27 -3.67 14.98
C SER A 92 2.01 -5.14 14.62
N GLN A 93 0.75 -5.59 14.71
CA GLN A 93 0.35 -6.96 14.38
C GLN A 93 -0.36 -7.01 13.02
N VAL A 94 -1.40 -6.19 12.84
CA VAL A 94 -2.26 -6.26 11.65
C VAL A 94 -1.60 -5.66 10.41
N TYR A 95 -0.76 -4.62 10.59
CA TYR A 95 -0.06 -3.99 9.47
C TYR A 95 0.95 -4.93 8.79
N PRO A 96 1.88 -5.61 9.52
CA PRO A 96 2.78 -6.57 8.90
C PRO A 96 2.06 -7.78 8.30
N LEU A 97 0.98 -8.23 8.92
CA LEU A 97 0.21 -9.37 8.41
C LEU A 97 -0.47 -9.04 7.07
N ALA A 98 -1.13 -7.89 6.98
CA ALA A 98 -1.75 -7.43 5.75
C ALA A 98 -0.71 -7.25 4.63
N ARG A 99 0.49 -6.81 4.97
CA ARG A 99 1.58 -6.58 4.02
C ARG A 99 2.31 -7.87 3.62
N GLY A 100 2.43 -8.85 4.53
CA GLY A 100 3.20 -10.07 4.31
C GLY A 100 2.59 -11.03 3.29
N VAL A 101 1.28 -11.03 3.15
CA VAL A 101 0.56 -11.87 2.17
C VAL A 101 0.75 -11.34 0.75
N SER A 102 0.80 -10.01 0.59
CA SER A 102 0.74 -9.35 -0.71
C SER A 102 1.85 -9.76 -1.70
N PRO A 103 3.16 -9.78 -1.38
CA PRO A 103 4.21 -10.03 -2.37
C PRO A 103 4.12 -11.43 -2.98
N LEU A 104 3.79 -12.44 -2.18
CA LEU A 104 3.62 -13.82 -2.69
C LEU A 104 2.47 -13.90 -3.67
N VAL A 105 1.33 -13.29 -3.32
CA VAL A 105 0.15 -13.31 -4.19
C VAL A 105 0.38 -12.47 -5.43
N VAL A 106 1.06 -11.30 -5.34
CA VAL A 106 1.45 -10.51 -6.53
C VAL A 106 2.34 -11.33 -7.44
N THR A 107 3.31 -12.09 -6.89
CA THR A 107 4.20 -12.94 -7.69
C THR A 107 3.41 -13.98 -8.49
N ILE A 108 2.44 -14.64 -7.85
CA ILE A 108 1.56 -15.63 -8.51
C ILE A 108 0.71 -14.94 -9.59
N LEU A 109 0.05 -13.82 -9.25
CA LEU A 109 -0.82 -13.11 -10.18
C LEU A 109 -0.03 -12.54 -11.37
N ALA A 110 1.17 -12.00 -11.13
CA ALA A 110 2.04 -11.48 -12.18
C ALA A 110 2.51 -12.60 -13.13
N ALA A 111 2.86 -13.78 -12.59
CA ALA A 111 3.24 -14.93 -13.42
C ALA A 111 2.04 -15.43 -14.26
N VAL A 112 0.85 -15.54 -13.67
CA VAL A 112 -0.33 -16.13 -14.33
C VAL A 112 -0.98 -15.16 -15.32
N PHE A 113 -1.19 -13.90 -14.94
CA PHE A 113 -1.98 -12.93 -15.71
C PHE A 113 -1.14 -11.92 -16.51
N VAL A 114 0.08 -11.64 -16.07
CA VAL A 114 0.97 -10.67 -16.73
C VAL A 114 2.10 -11.38 -17.48
N HIS A 115 2.22 -12.70 -17.29
CA HIS A 115 3.28 -13.55 -17.86
C HIS A 115 4.69 -13.03 -17.51
N GLU A 116 4.86 -12.51 -16.29
CA GLU A 116 6.17 -12.10 -15.77
C GLU A 116 6.96 -13.36 -15.37
N HIS A 117 8.15 -13.49 -15.94
CA HIS A 117 9.12 -14.53 -15.57
C HIS A 117 10.14 -13.96 -14.60
N LEU A 118 10.14 -14.48 -13.38
CA LEU A 118 11.12 -14.09 -12.36
C LEU A 118 12.30 -15.05 -12.34
N ALA A 119 13.50 -14.52 -12.16
CA ALA A 119 14.68 -15.34 -11.89
C ALA A 119 14.51 -16.10 -10.55
N PRO A 120 15.12 -17.30 -10.40
CA PRO A 120 15.01 -18.06 -9.15
C PRO A 120 15.43 -17.29 -7.91
N ALA A 121 16.45 -16.43 -8.00
CA ALA A 121 16.86 -15.58 -6.90
C ALA A 121 15.80 -14.51 -6.53
N GLN A 122 15.07 -13.97 -7.52
CA GLN A 122 13.96 -13.05 -7.26
C GLN A 122 12.80 -13.75 -6.52
N ILE A 123 12.46 -14.98 -6.93
CA ILE A 123 11.45 -15.81 -6.23
C ILE A 123 11.93 -16.08 -4.80
N GLY A 124 13.19 -16.44 -4.61
CA GLY A 124 13.81 -16.62 -3.31
C GLY A 124 13.73 -15.33 -2.44
N GLY A 125 14.05 -14.20 -3.04
CA GLY A 125 13.95 -12.88 -2.39
C GLY A 125 12.52 -12.56 -1.90
N VAL A 126 11.52 -12.75 -2.75
CA VAL A 126 10.10 -12.60 -2.37
C VAL A 126 9.72 -13.55 -1.23
N ALA A 127 10.13 -14.81 -1.30
CA ALA A 127 9.86 -15.80 -0.26
C ALA A 127 10.48 -15.41 1.09
N VAL A 128 11.73 -14.93 1.08
CA VAL A 128 12.44 -14.48 2.30
C VAL A 128 11.77 -13.23 2.89
N VAL A 129 11.39 -12.24 2.07
CA VAL A 129 10.62 -11.07 2.53
C VAL A 129 9.33 -11.51 3.20
N SER A 130 8.56 -12.37 2.53
CA SER A 130 7.26 -12.85 3.04
C SER A 130 7.42 -13.68 4.32
N ALA A 131 8.46 -14.51 4.42
CA ALA A 131 8.78 -15.26 5.64
C ALA A 131 9.14 -14.32 6.80
N GLY A 132 9.92 -13.27 6.55
CA GLY A 132 10.23 -12.24 7.54
C GLY A 132 8.99 -11.56 8.08
N LEU A 133 8.05 -11.21 7.21
CA LEU A 133 6.78 -10.58 7.59
C LEU A 133 5.86 -11.55 8.33
N ALA A 134 5.80 -12.82 7.92
CA ALA A 134 5.06 -13.85 8.62
C ALA A 134 5.63 -14.08 10.03
N PHE A 135 6.96 -14.07 10.18
CA PHE A 135 7.62 -14.22 11.48
C PHE A 135 7.22 -13.12 12.48
N LEU A 136 7.01 -11.88 12.03
CA LEU A 136 6.50 -10.78 12.86
C LEU A 136 5.14 -11.11 13.48
N VAL A 137 4.29 -11.78 12.72
CA VAL A 137 2.93 -12.13 13.17
C VAL A 137 2.96 -13.27 14.19
N PHE A 138 3.79 -14.28 13.95
CA PHE A 138 3.85 -15.49 14.78
C PHE A 138 4.79 -15.37 15.97
N GLY A 139 5.73 -14.41 15.95
CA GLY A 139 6.69 -14.17 17.05
C GLY A 139 6.14 -13.36 18.22
N GLY A 140 4.87 -12.94 18.19
CA GLY A 140 4.22 -12.13 19.21
C GLY A 140 2.88 -12.70 19.69
N ARG A 141 2.09 -11.85 20.38
CA ARG A 141 0.72 -12.19 20.75
C ARG A 141 -0.13 -12.35 19.48
N ARG A 142 -0.77 -13.50 19.32
CA ARG A 142 -1.58 -13.79 18.12
C ARG A 142 -2.76 -12.81 18.01
N PRO A 143 -3.01 -12.24 16.82
CA PRO A 143 -4.19 -11.41 16.60
C PRO A 143 -5.46 -12.25 16.76
N GLY A 144 -6.53 -11.64 17.23
CA GLY A 144 -7.84 -12.28 17.26
C GLY A 144 -8.29 -12.72 15.86
N ARG A 145 -9.15 -13.73 15.77
CA ARG A 145 -9.60 -14.30 14.48
C ARG A 145 -10.12 -13.25 13.51
N GLY A 146 -10.90 -12.26 13.99
CA GLY A 146 -11.43 -11.18 13.16
C GLY A 146 -10.32 -10.28 12.60
N ALA A 147 -9.35 -9.89 13.43
CA ALA A 147 -8.19 -9.10 13.01
C ALA A 147 -7.33 -9.85 11.99
N PHE A 148 -7.12 -11.16 12.21
CA PHE A 148 -6.39 -12.03 11.29
C PHE A 148 -7.07 -12.09 9.91
N LEU A 149 -8.37 -12.39 9.86
CA LEU A 149 -9.12 -12.48 8.60
C LEU A 149 -9.17 -11.14 7.86
N ALA A 150 -9.38 -10.03 8.59
CA ALA A 150 -9.35 -8.71 8.00
C ALA A 150 -7.97 -8.37 7.41
N ALA A 151 -6.87 -8.72 8.11
CA ALA A 151 -5.53 -8.47 7.63
C ALA A 151 -5.16 -9.33 6.41
N VAL A 152 -5.50 -10.62 6.40
CA VAL A 152 -5.31 -11.49 5.22
C VAL A 152 -6.13 -10.98 4.04
N GLY A 153 -7.41 -10.67 4.23
CA GLY A 153 -8.27 -10.08 3.20
C GLY A 153 -7.69 -8.77 2.65
N THR A 154 -7.17 -7.90 3.52
CA THR A 154 -6.44 -6.69 3.11
C THR A 154 -5.23 -7.03 2.24
N GLY A 155 -4.42 -8.02 2.61
CA GLY A 155 -3.27 -8.47 1.83
C GLY A 155 -3.65 -9.00 0.44
N LEU A 156 -4.74 -9.76 0.35
CA LEU A 156 -5.27 -10.25 -0.93
C LEU A 156 -5.77 -9.10 -1.82
N THR A 157 -6.47 -8.12 -1.26
CA THR A 157 -6.91 -6.94 -2.03
C THR A 157 -5.72 -6.08 -2.47
N ILE A 158 -4.66 -5.95 -1.64
CA ILE A 158 -3.40 -5.29 -2.02
C ILE A 158 -2.79 -5.98 -3.25
N ALA A 159 -2.71 -7.29 -3.26
CA ALA A 159 -2.16 -8.03 -4.39
C ALA A 159 -3.03 -7.87 -5.65
N ALA A 160 -4.35 -7.94 -5.50
CA ALA A 160 -5.29 -7.79 -6.61
C ALA A 160 -5.18 -6.41 -7.27
N TYR A 161 -5.30 -5.31 -6.49
CA TYR A 161 -5.21 -3.98 -7.10
C TYR A 161 -3.79 -3.69 -7.62
N THR A 162 -2.74 -4.16 -6.96
CA THR A 162 -1.36 -3.96 -7.41
C THR A 162 -1.15 -4.57 -8.80
N THR A 163 -1.68 -5.76 -9.05
CA THR A 163 -1.59 -6.42 -10.36
C THR A 163 -2.45 -5.73 -11.40
N VAL A 164 -3.71 -5.43 -11.08
CA VAL A 164 -4.64 -4.73 -11.99
C VAL A 164 -4.10 -3.35 -12.38
N ASP A 165 -3.61 -2.58 -11.42
CA ASP A 165 -3.05 -1.25 -11.67
C ASP A 165 -1.74 -1.31 -12.44
N GLY A 166 -0.90 -2.33 -12.20
CA GLY A 166 0.31 -2.53 -12.96
C GLY A 166 0.06 -2.74 -14.45
N VAL A 167 -0.99 -3.51 -14.80
CA VAL A 167 -1.45 -3.66 -16.19
C VAL A 167 -2.08 -2.36 -16.69
N GLY A 168 -2.97 -1.77 -15.91
CA GLY A 168 -3.72 -0.57 -16.29
C GLY A 168 -2.82 0.64 -16.54
N VAL A 169 -1.84 0.91 -15.68
CA VAL A 169 -0.93 2.05 -15.82
C VAL A 169 -0.04 1.89 -17.05
N ARG A 170 0.40 0.66 -17.38
CA ARG A 170 1.17 0.36 -18.59
C ARG A 170 0.33 0.54 -19.85
N ALA A 171 -0.95 0.17 -19.82
CA ALA A 171 -1.89 0.33 -20.94
C ALA A 171 -2.37 1.78 -21.13
N SER A 172 -2.17 2.67 -20.15
CA SER A 172 -2.78 4.00 -20.11
C SER A 172 -2.20 5.02 -21.09
N ALA A 173 -0.95 4.85 -21.53
CA ALA A 173 -0.12 5.84 -22.24
C ALA A 173 0.05 7.18 -21.50
N SER A 174 -0.60 7.36 -20.35
CA SER A 174 -0.51 8.52 -19.47
C SER A 174 -0.47 8.05 -18.01
N PRO A 175 0.71 7.68 -17.49
CA PRO A 175 0.82 7.21 -16.10
C PRO A 175 0.30 8.23 -15.09
N VAL A 176 0.62 9.51 -15.26
CA VAL A 176 0.14 10.59 -14.38
C VAL A 176 -1.38 10.72 -14.44
N GLY A 177 -1.96 10.63 -15.64
CA GLY A 177 -3.42 10.65 -15.82
C GLY A 177 -4.08 9.44 -15.16
N TYR A 178 -3.52 8.24 -15.33
CA TYR A 178 -4.02 7.03 -14.67
C TYR A 178 -4.00 7.17 -13.16
N ILE A 179 -2.86 7.60 -12.58
CA ILE A 179 -2.69 7.81 -11.14
C ILE A 179 -3.71 8.85 -10.64
N GLY A 180 -3.83 9.99 -11.34
CA GLY A 180 -4.76 11.05 -10.97
C GLY A 180 -6.21 10.58 -10.94
N TRP A 181 -6.69 9.94 -11.99
CA TRP A 181 -8.06 9.43 -12.09
C TRP A 181 -8.34 8.30 -11.10
N LEU A 182 -7.43 7.34 -10.98
CA LEU A 182 -7.57 6.24 -10.04
C LEU A 182 -7.73 6.76 -8.61
N ILE A 183 -6.79 7.63 -8.17
CA ILE A 183 -6.79 8.12 -6.80
C ILE A 183 -7.97 9.07 -6.56
N LEU A 184 -8.34 9.90 -7.54
CA LEU A 184 -9.51 10.76 -7.43
C LEU A 184 -10.78 9.94 -7.18
N LEU A 185 -11.05 8.95 -8.01
CA LEU A 185 -12.26 8.14 -7.92
C LEU A 185 -12.32 7.33 -6.62
N GLN A 186 -11.25 6.64 -6.26
CA GLN A 186 -11.23 5.86 -5.01
C GLN A 186 -11.32 6.75 -3.77
N SER A 187 -10.73 7.94 -3.81
CA SER A 187 -10.70 8.88 -2.69
C SER A 187 -12.06 9.49 -2.37
N LEU A 188 -13.01 9.49 -3.29
CA LEU A 188 -14.35 10.02 -3.06
C LEU A 188 -15.28 9.06 -2.30
N CYS A 189 -15.03 7.75 -2.35
CA CYS A 189 -15.96 6.75 -1.83
C CYS A 189 -16.21 6.89 -0.32
N VAL A 190 -15.14 6.94 0.50
CA VAL A 190 -15.27 7.04 1.96
C VAL A 190 -15.74 8.42 2.41
N PRO A 191 -15.24 9.55 1.85
CA PRO A 191 -15.79 10.89 2.17
C PRO A 191 -17.28 11.04 1.86
N LEU A 192 -17.74 10.56 0.70
CA LEU A 192 -19.16 10.59 0.34
C LEU A 192 -20.02 9.79 1.33
N PHE A 193 -19.61 8.58 1.66
CA PHE A 193 -20.27 7.79 2.68
C PHE A 193 -20.33 8.53 4.03
N ALA A 194 -19.22 9.11 4.47
CA ALA A 194 -19.14 9.83 5.72
C ALA A 194 -19.96 11.13 5.70
N ALA A 195 -19.99 11.85 4.57
CA ALA A 195 -20.81 13.06 4.41
C ALA A 195 -22.32 12.77 4.52
N VAL A 196 -22.76 11.61 4.01
CA VAL A 196 -24.16 11.20 4.09
C VAL A 196 -24.53 10.68 5.50
N ARG A 197 -23.66 9.87 6.11
CA ARG A 197 -24.01 9.13 7.33
C ARG A 197 -23.47 9.74 8.61
N ARG A 198 -22.43 10.59 8.54
CA ARG A 198 -21.66 11.08 9.70
C ARG A 198 -21.23 12.55 9.54
N ARG A 199 -22.04 13.37 8.87
CA ARG A 199 -21.75 14.78 8.57
C ARG A 199 -21.35 15.58 9.82
N ASP A 200 -22.04 15.37 10.94
CA ASP A 200 -21.77 16.09 12.19
C ASP A 200 -20.38 15.82 12.73
N VAL A 201 -19.90 14.59 12.56
CA VAL A 201 -18.56 14.19 12.99
C VAL A 201 -17.50 14.84 12.11
N LEU A 202 -17.71 14.91 10.78
CA LEU A 202 -16.76 15.53 9.86
C LEU A 202 -16.57 17.03 10.11
N LEU A 203 -17.66 17.77 10.36
CA LEU A 203 -17.63 19.24 10.44
C LEU A 203 -17.13 19.79 11.78
N LYS A 204 -17.14 18.98 12.86
CA LYS A 204 -16.79 19.41 14.22
C LYS A 204 -15.39 18.99 14.67
N GLN A 205 -14.48 18.69 13.72
CA GLN A 205 -13.16 18.19 14.08
C GLN A 205 -12.17 19.31 14.45
N PRO A 206 -11.29 19.08 15.44
CA PRO A 206 -10.17 19.96 15.72
C PRO A 206 -9.28 20.15 14.49
N ARG A 207 -8.80 21.37 14.25
CA ARG A 207 -7.91 21.70 13.12
C ARG A 207 -6.73 20.74 12.97
N ARG A 208 -6.17 20.27 14.09
CA ARG A 208 -5.06 19.29 14.09
C ARG A 208 -5.45 17.97 13.41
N ILE A 209 -6.64 17.44 13.72
CA ILE A 209 -7.14 16.18 13.12
C ILE A 209 -7.40 16.38 11.63
N LEU A 210 -8.04 17.50 11.24
CA LEU A 210 -8.27 17.85 9.84
C LEU A 210 -6.96 17.89 9.05
N LEU A 211 -5.96 18.65 9.53
CA LEU A 211 -4.67 18.79 8.85
C LEU A 211 -3.91 17.47 8.79
N SER A 212 -3.94 16.65 9.86
CA SER A 212 -3.31 15.33 9.87
C SER A 212 -3.93 14.40 8.83
N GLY A 213 -5.26 14.37 8.72
CA GLY A 213 -5.96 13.54 7.73
C GLY A 213 -5.68 13.99 6.29
N LEU A 214 -5.72 15.30 6.02
CA LEU A 214 -5.38 15.86 4.71
C LEU A 214 -3.93 15.56 4.32
N LEU A 215 -2.99 15.73 5.26
CA LEU A 215 -1.58 15.37 5.04
C LEU A 215 -1.42 13.89 4.74
N ALA A 216 -2.08 13.02 5.50
CA ALA A 216 -2.05 11.58 5.24
C ALA A 216 -2.61 11.24 3.84
N GLY A 217 -3.65 11.96 3.39
CA GLY A 217 -4.17 11.86 2.03
C GLY A 217 -3.12 12.24 0.97
N ALA A 218 -2.46 13.39 1.13
CA ALA A 218 -1.39 13.79 0.22
C ALA A 218 -0.23 12.79 0.19
N LEU A 219 0.20 12.29 1.35
CA LEU A 219 1.23 11.25 1.46
C LEU A 219 0.79 9.94 0.82
N SER A 220 -0.49 9.57 0.89
CA SER A 220 -1.00 8.36 0.25
C SER A 220 -0.94 8.46 -1.28
N VAL A 221 -1.26 9.64 -1.85
CA VAL A 221 -1.11 9.92 -3.29
C VAL A 221 0.35 9.79 -3.72
N LEU A 222 1.26 10.42 -2.97
CA LEU A 222 2.69 10.35 -3.25
C LEU A 222 3.19 8.92 -3.18
N ALA A 223 2.87 8.20 -2.10
CA ALA A 223 3.30 6.82 -1.89
C ALA A 223 2.83 5.90 -3.02
N TYR A 224 1.54 5.95 -3.36
CA TYR A 224 1.00 5.06 -4.37
C TYR A 224 1.36 5.50 -5.79
N GLY A 225 1.41 6.79 -6.05
CA GLY A 225 1.85 7.35 -7.33
C GLY A 225 3.29 6.94 -7.68
N LEU A 226 4.21 6.97 -6.72
CA LEU A 226 5.59 6.49 -6.92
C LEU A 226 5.64 4.98 -7.25
N VAL A 227 4.80 4.17 -6.60
CA VAL A 227 4.71 2.73 -6.90
C VAL A 227 4.20 2.50 -8.31
N LEU A 228 3.10 3.16 -8.72
CA LEU A 228 2.54 3.02 -10.07
C LEU A 228 3.51 3.50 -11.14
N TRP A 229 4.20 4.61 -10.89
CA TRP A 229 5.28 5.06 -11.77
C TRP A 229 6.40 4.01 -11.88
N ALA A 230 6.84 3.44 -10.77
CA ALA A 230 7.85 2.38 -10.77
C ALA A 230 7.41 1.15 -11.58
N GLN A 231 6.13 0.75 -11.48
CA GLN A 231 5.55 -0.36 -12.24
C GLN A 231 5.55 -0.14 -13.77
N THR A 232 5.68 1.09 -14.24
CA THR A 232 5.91 1.36 -15.68
C THR A 232 7.35 1.10 -16.12
N LYS A 233 8.28 0.92 -15.17
CA LYS A 233 9.73 0.80 -15.42
C LYS A 233 10.32 -0.56 -15.05
N GLY A 234 9.60 -1.39 -14.30
CA GLY A 234 10.10 -2.67 -13.82
C GLY A 234 9.00 -3.70 -13.61
N ALA A 235 9.39 -4.92 -13.24
CA ALA A 235 8.49 -6.03 -12.95
C ALA A 235 7.67 -5.75 -11.67
N LEU A 236 6.42 -6.26 -11.62
CA LEU A 236 5.48 -5.98 -10.53
C LEU A 236 5.92 -6.62 -9.21
N ALA A 237 6.39 -7.87 -9.26
CA ALA A 237 6.70 -8.63 -8.06
C ALA A 237 7.91 -8.06 -7.29
N PRO A 238 9.07 -7.74 -7.91
CA PRO A 238 10.18 -7.07 -7.22
C PRO A 238 9.79 -5.70 -6.63
N ILE A 239 9.01 -4.89 -7.36
CA ILE A 239 8.53 -3.60 -6.87
C ILE A 239 7.60 -3.78 -5.67
N ALA A 240 6.67 -4.76 -5.72
CA ALA A 240 5.79 -5.07 -4.61
C ALA A 240 6.58 -5.53 -3.38
N ALA A 241 7.56 -6.42 -3.55
CA ALA A 241 8.40 -6.89 -2.44
C ALA A 241 9.27 -5.77 -1.85
N LEU A 242 9.88 -4.92 -2.67
CA LEU A 242 10.67 -3.78 -2.19
C LEU A 242 9.80 -2.78 -1.40
N ARG A 243 8.55 -2.56 -1.80
CA ARG A 243 7.59 -1.72 -1.06
C ARG A 243 7.35 -2.23 0.36
N GLU A 244 7.57 -3.53 0.63
CA GLU A 244 7.37 -4.10 1.96
C GLU A 244 8.40 -3.61 3.00
N THR A 245 9.46 -2.91 2.59
CA THR A 245 10.31 -2.13 3.52
C THR A 245 9.51 -1.14 4.36
N SER A 246 8.31 -0.74 3.91
CA SER A 246 7.39 0.07 4.69
C SER A 246 7.07 -0.51 6.07
N VAL A 247 7.13 -1.84 6.23
CA VAL A 247 6.92 -2.51 7.52
C VAL A 247 8.04 -2.20 8.51
N ILE A 248 9.28 -2.06 8.04
CA ILE A 248 10.43 -1.66 8.86
C ILE A 248 10.19 -0.24 9.40
N PHE A 249 9.82 0.69 8.51
CA PHE A 249 9.48 2.06 8.93
C PHE A 249 8.25 2.10 9.83
N GLY A 250 7.23 1.28 9.55
CA GLY A 250 6.07 1.10 10.43
C GLY A 250 6.44 0.60 11.83
N ALA A 251 7.37 -0.35 11.92
CA ALA A 251 7.87 -0.86 13.21
C ALA A 251 8.64 0.22 14.00
N ILE A 252 9.46 1.02 13.31
CA ILE A 252 10.16 2.17 13.93
C ILE A 252 9.14 3.19 14.45
N ILE A 253 8.16 3.57 13.64
CA ILE A 253 7.09 4.52 14.03
C ILE A 253 6.27 3.94 15.19
N GLY A 254 5.89 2.67 15.13
CA GLY A 254 5.18 1.96 16.21
C GLY A 254 5.91 2.08 17.54
N THR A 255 7.24 1.91 17.51
CA THR A 255 8.07 2.03 18.72
C THR A 255 8.21 3.47 19.20
N LEU A 256 8.54 4.41 18.31
CA LEU A 256 8.85 5.79 18.69
C LEU A 256 7.59 6.63 19.01
N VAL A 257 6.51 6.44 18.24
CA VAL A 257 5.28 7.25 18.35
C VAL A 257 4.24 6.59 19.24
N PHE A 258 4.00 5.29 19.05
CA PHE A 258 3.00 4.53 19.81
C PHE A 258 3.57 3.87 21.07
N ARG A 259 4.90 3.99 21.29
CA ARG A 259 5.63 3.40 22.43
C ARG A 259 5.45 1.89 22.55
N GLU A 260 5.28 1.22 21.43
CA GLU A 260 5.19 -0.23 21.37
C GLU A 260 6.55 -0.89 21.63
N PRO A 261 6.64 -2.01 22.34
CA PRO A 261 7.93 -2.65 22.64
C PRO A 261 8.60 -3.16 21.35
N PHE A 262 9.89 -2.82 21.17
CA PHE A 262 10.71 -3.30 20.06
C PHE A 262 11.34 -4.65 20.44
N GLY A 263 10.60 -5.74 20.24
CA GLY A 263 11.02 -7.08 20.63
C GLY A 263 11.96 -7.75 19.59
N ARG A 264 12.59 -8.89 20.02
CA ARG A 264 13.51 -9.68 19.16
C ARG A 264 12.88 -10.10 17.83
N SER A 265 11.59 -10.38 17.79
CA SER A 265 10.88 -10.75 16.57
C SER A 265 10.92 -9.65 15.50
N ARG A 266 10.87 -8.36 15.89
CA ARG A 266 10.98 -7.23 14.95
C ARG A 266 12.39 -7.12 14.36
N ILE A 267 13.43 -7.40 15.15
CA ILE A 267 14.82 -7.41 14.69
C ILE A 267 15.00 -8.53 13.63
N VAL A 268 14.59 -9.75 13.97
CA VAL A 268 14.71 -10.91 13.06
C VAL A 268 13.95 -10.65 11.75
N ALA A 269 12.73 -10.15 11.83
CA ALA A 269 11.93 -9.83 10.65
C ALA A 269 12.59 -8.75 9.80
N THR A 270 13.12 -7.69 10.41
CA THR A 270 13.86 -6.65 9.70
C THR A 270 15.05 -7.23 8.94
N VAL A 271 15.85 -8.08 9.59
CA VAL A 271 16.99 -8.75 8.95
C VAL A 271 16.54 -9.62 7.78
N LEU A 272 15.48 -10.41 7.94
CA LEU A 272 14.93 -11.23 6.85
C LEU A 272 14.42 -10.37 5.68
N VAL A 273 13.68 -9.30 5.96
CA VAL A 273 13.19 -8.40 4.91
C VAL A 273 14.36 -7.76 4.15
N VAL A 274 15.38 -7.28 4.85
CA VAL A 274 16.59 -6.71 4.22
C VAL A 274 17.32 -7.76 3.40
N ALA A 275 17.51 -8.97 3.94
CA ALA A 275 18.16 -10.07 3.20
C ALA A 275 17.38 -10.44 1.92
N GLY A 276 16.05 -10.51 1.99
CA GLY A 276 15.21 -10.77 0.82
C GLY A 276 15.31 -9.67 -0.23
N ILE A 277 15.39 -8.40 0.18
CA ILE A 277 15.59 -7.26 -0.73
C ILE A 277 16.95 -7.32 -1.41
N VAL A 278 18.00 -7.68 -0.68
CA VAL A 278 19.32 -7.89 -1.29
C VAL A 278 19.26 -8.98 -2.35
N LEU A 279 18.61 -10.12 -2.06
CA LEU A 279 18.41 -11.21 -3.05
C LEU A 279 17.63 -10.74 -4.29
N LEU A 280 16.64 -9.88 -4.14
CA LEU A 280 15.88 -9.31 -5.26
C LEU A 280 16.72 -8.43 -6.20
N ASN A 281 17.80 -7.84 -5.72
CA ASN A 281 18.67 -6.91 -6.46
C ASN A 281 19.99 -7.52 -6.94
N VAL A 282 20.34 -8.74 -6.51
CA VAL A 282 21.57 -9.45 -6.92
C VAL A 282 21.32 -10.39 -8.11
N ALA A 283 20.05 -10.57 -8.50
CA ALA A 283 19.62 -11.51 -9.53
C ALA A 283 19.67 -10.93 -10.96
#